data_067777b097a2d85dedd0df1c25992c98
#
_entry.id   067777b097a2d85dedd0df1c25992c98
#
_cell.length_a   1.000
_cell.length_b   1.000
_cell.length_c   1.000
_cell.angle_alpha   90.00
_cell.angle_beta   90.00
_cell.angle_gamma   90.00
#
_symmetry.space_group_name_H-M   'P 1'
#
loop_
_entity.id
_entity.type
_entity.pdbx_description
1 polymer ?
#
loop_
_entity_poly.entity_id
_entity_poly.type
_entity_poly.pdbx_seq_one_letter_code
_entity_poly.pdbx_strand_id
1 'polypeptide(L)'
;MSLIGVECNADRYFFGRLLENKNIIRKERNDLEVINGVANKSKGNFSIGIIDVDKQKKLPTEFEIIFENNNSNIYKHKTNFQFLILVGPRQLEHFLKEYLRTENKEITEFGFIDFNHFMETSKSLKPEMNANFKSVIDFIIDNFANNNNHINTLKKQISFIIEAKYNFTIEEFNNIQ
;
A
#
# COMPACT_ATOMS: atom_id res chain seq x y z
N MET A 1 -18.23 5.71 -1.67
CA MET A 1 -17.21 6.73 -1.94
C MET A 1 -15.84 6.10 -1.73
N SER A 2 -14.91 6.21 -2.69
CA SER A 2 -13.57 5.64 -2.55
C SER A 2 -12.79 6.44 -1.52
N LEU A 3 -12.19 5.76 -0.54
CA LEU A 3 -11.41 6.38 0.53
C LEU A 3 -9.90 6.38 0.25
N ILE A 4 -9.44 5.44 -0.59
CA ILE A 4 -8.04 5.17 -0.87
C ILE A 4 -7.75 5.37 -2.35
N GLY A 5 -6.77 6.22 -2.67
CA GLY A 5 -6.19 6.35 -4.00
C GLY A 5 -4.91 5.53 -4.12
N VAL A 6 -4.74 4.81 -5.24
CA VAL A 6 -3.51 4.04 -5.57
C VAL A 6 -3.08 4.33 -7.00
N GLU A 7 -1.80 4.11 -7.34
CA GLU A 7 -1.29 4.50 -8.65
C GLU A 7 -1.48 3.46 -9.76
N CYS A 8 -1.55 2.17 -9.43
CA CYS A 8 -1.61 1.13 -10.45
C CYS A 8 -2.68 0.05 -10.18
N ASN A 9 -2.87 -0.85 -11.17
CA ASN A 9 -3.84 -1.94 -11.04
C ASN A 9 -3.35 -3.05 -10.09
N ALA A 10 -2.05 -3.29 -10.02
CA ALA A 10 -1.46 -4.23 -9.07
C ALA A 10 -1.71 -3.79 -7.63
N ASP A 11 -1.47 -2.49 -7.31
CA ASP A 11 -1.78 -1.91 -6.00
C ASP A 11 -3.26 -2.07 -5.66
N ARG A 12 -4.13 -1.71 -6.62
CA ARG A 12 -5.59 -1.83 -6.41
C ARG A 12 -6.00 -3.26 -6.12
N TYR A 13 -5.42 -4.22 -6.83
CA TYR A 13 -5.70 -5.63 -6.61
C TYR A 13 -5.19 -6.10 -5.25
N PHE A 14 -3.91 -5.84 -4.95
CA PHE A 14 -3.29 -6.27 -3.70
C PHE A 14 -3.99 -5.65 -2.49
N PHE A 15 -4.10 -4.31 -2.42
CA PHE A 15 -4.73 -3.65 -1.29
C PHE A 15 -6.23 -3.94 -1.18
N GLY A 16 -6.91 -4.19 -2.31
CA GLY A 16 -8.30 -4.65 -2.31
C GLY A 16 -8.49 -6.01 -1.64
N ARG A 17 -7.53 -6.92 -1.84
CA ARG A 17 -7.50 -8.22 -1.18
C ARG A 17 -7.07 -8.09 0.30
N LEU A 18 -5.99 -7.35 0.56
CA LEU A 18 -5.45 -7.13 1.91
C LEU A 18 -6.48 -6.52 2.87
N LEU A 19 -7.24 -5.54 2.41
CA LEU A 19 -8.26 -4.83 3.20
C LEU A 19 -9.66 -5.44 3.06
N GLU A 20 -9.81 -6.54 2.32
CA GLU A 20 -11.07 -7.25 2.10
C GLU A 20 -12.20 -6.36 1.53
N ASN A 21 -11.84 -5.22 0.94
CA ASN A 21 -12.78 -4.25 0.40
C ASN A 21 -12.22 -3.46 -0.81
N LYS A 22 -12.39 -4.04 -2.00
CA LYS A 22 -11.95 -3.38 -3.25
C LYS A 22 -12.72 -2.10 -3.60
N ASN A 23 -13.92 -1.91 -3.04
CA ASN A 23 -14.79 -0.79 -3.41
C ASN A 23 -14.35 0.54 -2.82
N ILE A 24 -13.53 0.50 -1.76
CA ILE A 24 -12.97 1.71 -1.15
C ILE A 24 -11.71 2.20 -1.87
N ILE A 25 -11.17 1.42 -2.83
CA ILE A 25 -9.91 1.70 -3.51
C ILE A 25 -10.18 2.16 -4.94
N ARG A 26 -9.63 3.33 -5.28
CA ARG A 26 -9.66 3.92 -6.60
C ARG A 26 -8.25 3.98 -7.20
N LYS A 27 -8.10 3.50 -8.45
CA LYS A 27 -6.89 3.70 -9.22
C LYS A 27 -6.85 5.12 -9.79
N GLU A 28 -5.75 5.81 -9.61
CA GLU A 28 -5.40 7.06 -10.26
C GLU A 28 -4.48 6.80 -11.47
N ARG A 29 -4.09 7.85 -12.19
CA ARG A 29 -3.23 7.70 -13.37
C ARG A 29 -1.76 7.47 -13.01
N ASN A 30 -1.31 8.08 -11.91
CA ASN A 30 0.04 8.03 -11.40
C ASN A 30 0.06 8.53 -9.95
N ASP A 31 1.23 8.48 -9.32
CA ASP A 31 1.49 8.95 -7.96
C ASP A 31 1.17 10.44 -7.73
N LEU A 32 1.47 11.31 -8.69
CA LEU A 32 1.14 12.75 -8.58
C LEU A 32 -0.37 12.97 -8.50
N GLU A 33 -1.16 12.20 -9.26
CA GLU A 33 -2.63 12.25 -9.17
C GLU A 33 -3.14 11.69 -7.84
N VAL A 34 -2.49 10.67 -7.26
CA VAL A 34 -2.80 10.17 -5.91
C VAL A 34 -2.53 11.28 -4.89
N ILE A 35 -1.31 11.86 -4.89
CA ILE A 35 -0.93 12.93 -3.96
C ILE A 35 -1.88 14.12 -4.10
N ASN A 36 -2.15 14.58 -5.32
CA ASN A 36 -3.05 15.70 -5.59
C ASN A 36 -4.50 15.38 -5.17
N GLY A 37 -4.93 14.14 -5.38
CA GLY A 37 -6.23 13.64 -4.94
C GLY A 37 -6.42 13.78 -3.43
N VAL A 38 -5.40 13.39 -2.67
CA VAL A 38 -5.40 13.49 -1.22
C VAL A 38 -5.22 14.93 -0.77
N ALA A 39 -4.16 15.61 -1.19
CA ALA A 39 -3.79 16.93 -0.67
C ALA A 39 -4.77 18.04 -1.04
N ASN A 40 -5.31 18.03 -2.27
CA ASN A 40 -6.09 19.13 -2.81
C ASN A 40 -7.57 18.79 -3.04
N LYS A 41 -7.88 17.70 -3.76
CA LYS A 41 -9.27 17.36 -4.12
C LYS A 41 -10.08 16.87 -2.91
N SER A 42 -9.42 16.25 -1.92
CA SER A 42 -10.04 15.76 -0.68
C SER A 42 -9.85 16.73 0.50
N LYS A 43 -9.45 17.97 0.25
CA LYS A 43 -9.18 18.94 1.32
C LYS A 43 -10.34 19.03 2.31
N GLY A 44 -10.03 18.83 3.60
CA GLY A 44 -11.03 18.82 4.68
C GLY A 44 -11.81 17.51 4.84
N ASN A 45 -11.63 16.53 3.94
CA ASN A 45 -12.25 15.22 4.05
C ASN A 45 -11.21 14.14 4.34
N PHE A 46 -11.67 13.06 4.99
CA PHE A 46 -10.83 11.88 5.21
C PHE A 46 -10.45 11.24 3.87
N SER A 47 -9.17 10.99 3.68
CA SER A 47 -8.66 10.31 2.49
C SER A 47 -7.26 9.71 2.73
N ILE A 48 -6.96 8.64 2.01
CA ILE A 48 -5.67 7.95 2.05
C ILE A 48 -5.13 7.86 0.61
N GLY A 49 -3.86 8.13 0.42
CA GLY A 49 -3.11 7.81 -0.79
C GLY A 49 -2.06 6.75 -0.48
N ILE A 50 -1.96 5.72 -1.31
CA ILE A 50 -0.89 4.72 -1.23
C ILE A 50 -0.09 4.81 -2.52
N ILE A 51 1.21 5.04 -2.39
CA ILE A 51 2.15 5.21 -3.49
C ILE A 51 3.46 4.47 -3.21
N ASP A 52 4.21 4.20 -4.25
CA ASP A 52 5.54 3.61 -4.12
C ASP A 52 6.55 4.59 -3.50
N VAL A 53 7.51 4.08 -2.72
CA VAL A 53 8.69 4.86 -2.32
C VAL A 53 9.55 5.11 -3.54
N ASP A 54 9.53 6.33 -4.06
CA ASP A 54 10.48 6.77 -5.06
C ASP A 54 11.40 7.83 -4.44
N LYS A 55 12.72 7.66 -4.58
CA LYS A 55 13.75 8.51 -3.97
C LYS A 55 13.65 10.00 -4.32
N GLN A 56 12.87 10.35 -5.35
CA GLN A 56 12.75 11.73 -5.84
C GLN A 56 11.40 12.38 -5.52
N LYS A 57 10.45 11.66 -4.90
CA LYS A 57 9.12 12.22 -4.61
C LYS A 57 9.20 13.25 -3.48
N LYS A 58 8.88 14.50 -3.82
CA LYS A 58 8.67 15.53 -2.81
C LYS A 58 7.19 15.52 -2.41
N LEU A 59 6.94 15.13 -1.17
CA LEU A 59 5.60 15.27 -0.58
C LEU A 59 5.31 16.73 -0.25
N PRO A 60 4.03 17.15 -0.26
CA PRO A 60 3.64 18.47 0.20
C PRO A 60 4.10 18.73 1.64
N THR A 61 4.53 19.95 1.93
CA THR A 61 5.11 20.34 3.24
C THR A 61 4.10 20.30 4.39
N GLU A 62 2.82 20.21 4.06
CA GLU A 62 1.71 20.07 5.00
C GLU A 62 1.61 18.66 5.61
N PHE A 63 2.33 17.68 5.06
CA PHE A 63 2.37 16.33 5.59
C PHE A 63 3.60 16.14 6.48
N GLU A 64 3.39 15.50 7.60
CA GLU A 64 4.45 15.11 8.55
C GLU A 64 4.47 13.58 8.71
N ILE A 65 5.66 13.04 8.91
CA ILE A 65 5.83 11.60 9.10
C ILE A 65 5.34 11.21 10.50
N ILE A 66 4.52 10.18 10.57
CA ILE A 66 3.99 9.62 11.83
C ILE A 66 4.45 8.18 12.06
N PHE A 67 4.98 7.52 11.01
CA PHE A 67 5.57 6.19 11.09
C PHE A 67 6.59 6.01 9.98
N GLU A 68 7.71 5.35 10.29
CA GLU A 68 8.78 5.03 9.35
C GLU A 68 9.42 3.70 9.67
N ASN A 69 9.58 2.86 8.65
CA ASN A 69 10.43 1.68 8.69
C ASN A 69 11.00 1.39 7.29
N ASN A 70 11.72 0.27 7.16
CA ASN A 70 12.36 -0.11 5.87
C ASN A 70 11.36 -0.42 4.75
N ASN A 71 10.10 -0.70 5.07
CA ASN A 71 9.09 -1.20 4.12
C ASN A 71 7.92 -0.23 3.90
N SER A 72 7.69 0.70 4.82
CA SER A 72 6.61 1.68 4.68
C SER A 72 6.85 2.93 5.51
N ASN A 73 6.40 4.07 4.97
CA ASN A 73 6.37 5.33 5.68
C ASN A 73 4.94 5.87 5.64
N ILE A 74 4.43 6.33 6.76
CA ILE A 74 3.09 6.91 6.87
C ILE A 74 3.21 8.37 7.23
N TYR A 75 2.60 9.21 6.41
CA TYR A 75 2.51 10.65 6.59
C TYR A 75 1.06 11.04 6.86
N LYS A 76 0.88 11.97 7.77
CA LYS A 76 -0.42 12.57 8.07
C LYS A 76 -0.36 14.07 7.79
N HIS A 77 -1.43 14.62 7.22
CA HIS A 77 -1.57 16.08 7.11
C HIS A 77 -1.65 16.70 8.52
N LYS A 78 -0.90 17.76 8.75
CA LYS A 78 -0.72 18.42 10.06
C LYS A 78 -2.04 18.84 10.74
N THR A 79 -3.01 19.28 9.94
CA THR A 79 -4.28 19.83 10.44
C THR A 79 -5.52 19.06 9.99
N ASN A 80 -5.41 18.17 8.99
CA ASN A 80 -6.52 17.46 8.40
C ASN A 80 -6.39 15.94 8.59
N PHE A 81 -7.43 15.19 8.22
CA PHE A 81 -7.49 13.72 8.28
C PHE A 81 -7.17 13.09 6.92
N GLN A 82 -6.03 13.50 6.37
CA GLN A 82 -5.51 13.03 5.09
C GLN A 82 -4.18 12.33 5.33
N PHE A 83 -3.99 11.17 4.69
CA PHE A 83 -2.83 10.32 4.90
C PHE A 83 -2.18 9.98 3.57
N LEU A 84 -0.85 9.92 3.55
CA LEU A 84 -0.06 9.38 2.46
C LEU A 84 0.79 8.24 2.99
N ILE A 85 0.69 7.08 2.36
CA ILE A 85 1.41 5.87 2.72
C ILE A 85 2.35 5.55 1.58
N LEU A 86 3.64 5.53 1.86
CA LEU A 86 4.68 5.16 0.93
C LEU A 86 5.06 3.70 1.19
N VAL A 87 4.96 2.86 0.17
CA VAL A 87 5.27 1.44 0.25
C VAL A 87 6.60 1.16 -0.45
N GLY A 88 7.51 0.49 0.24
CA GLY A 88 8.87 0.29 -0.22
C GLY A 88 9.48 -1.08 0.08
N PRO A 89 10.79 -1.20 -0.18
CA PRO A 89 11.82 -0.14 -0.28
C PRO A 89 11.86 0.66 -1.60
N ARG A 90 11.16 0.23 -2.64
CA ARG A 90 11.10 0.93 -3.94
C ARG A 90 9.68 0.99 -4.47
N GLN A 91 9.10 -0.17 -4.79
CA GLN A 91 7.80 -0.37 -5.42
C GLN A 91 7.07 -1.51 -4.70
N LEU A 92 5.76 -1.63 -4.93
CA LEU A 92 4.95 -2.73 -4.38
C LEU A 92 5.61 -4.10 -4.59
N GLU A 93 6.15 -4.37 -5.78
CA GLU A 93 6.76 -5.67 -6.08
C GLU A 93 7.94 -6.00 -5.17
N HIS A 94 8.72 -5.01 -4.78
CA HIS A 94 9.83 -5.19 -3.83
C HIS A 94 9.29 -5.45 -2.41
N PHE A 95 8.21 -4.76 -2.02
CA PHE A 95 7.51 -4.98 -0.76
C PHE A 95 6.97 -6.41 -0.65
N LEU A 96 6.37 -6.93 -1.71
CA LEU A 96 5.89 -8.31 -1.80
C LEU A 96 7.05 -9.32 -1.79
N LYS A 97 8.13 -9.03 -2.51
CA LYS A 97 9.33 -9.87 -2.53
C LYS A 97 9.97 -10.00 -1.15
N GLU A 98 10.05 -8.90 -0.38
CA GLU A 98 10.59 -8.98 0.98
C GLU A 98 9.74 -9.91 1.85
N TYR A 99 8.41 -9.90 1.71
CA TYR A 99 7.55 -10.86 2.40
C TYR A 99 7.84 -12.31 1.98
N LEU A 100 7.92 -12.59 0.67
CA LEU A 100 8.25 -13.94 0.19
C LEU A 100 9.57 -14.45 0.78
N ARG A 101 10.58 -13.59 0.89
CA ARG A 101 11.87 -13.93 1.52
C ARG A 101 11.71 -14.32 2.99
N THR A 102 10.84 -13.66 3.75
CA THR A 102 10.58 -14.05 5.15
C THR A 102 9.93 -15.43 5.27
N GLU A 103 9.18 -15.83 4.25
CA GLU A 103 8.55 -17.16 4.14
C GLU A 103 9.44 -18.20 3.42
N ASN A 104 10.72 -17.88 3.16
CA ASN A 104 11.65 -18.72 2.39
C ASN A 104 11.09 -19.12 1.01
N LYS A 105 10.40 -18.18 0.34
CA LYS A 105 9.81 -18.35 -0.98
C LYS A 105 10.51 -17.48 -2.01
N GLU A 106 10.69 -18.06 -3.21
CA GLU A 106 11.20 -17.33 -4.37
C GLU A 106 10.09 -17.13 -5.40
N ILE A 107 10.18 -16.02 -6.13
CA ILE A 107 9.18 -15.67 -7.14
C ILE A 107 9.05 -16.73 -8.25
N THR A 108 10.13 -17.47 -8.51
CA THR A 108 10.18 -18.56 -9.50
C THR A 108 9.31 -19.76 -9.12
N GLU A 109 9.04 -19.96 -7.82
CA GLU A 109 8.14 -21.02 -7.36
C GLU A 109 6.68 -20.76 -7.78
N PHE A 110 6.35 -19.53 -8.15
CA PHE A 110 5.03 -19.12 -8.64
C PHE A 110 4.96 -19.09 -10.17
N GLY A 111 5.95 -19.69 -10.88
CA GLY A 111 5.96 -19.80 -12.32
C GLY A 111 6.50 -18.60 -13.08
N PHE A 112 7.14 -17.64 -12.40
CA PHE A 112 7.87 -16.57 -13.05
C PHE A 112 9.29 -17.01 -13.39
N ILE A 113 9.84 -16.50 -14.51
CA ILE A 113 11.22 -16.77 -14.92
C ILE A 113 12.20 -16.14 -13.93
N ASP A 114 11.91 -14.88 -13.56
CA ASP A 114 12.70 -14.08 -12.63
C ASP A 114 11.85 -12.94 -12.06
N PHE A 115 12.46 -12.10 -11.23
CA PHE A 115 11.78 -10.95 -10.62
C PHE A 115 11.43 -9.86 -11.64
N ASN A 116 12.18 -9.69 -12.72
CA ASN A 116 11.84 -8.72 -13.77
C ASN A 116 10.56 -9.12 -14.50
N HIS A 117 10.39 -10.40 -14.81
CA HIS A 117 9.16 -10.93 -15.39
C HIS A 117 7.94 -10.71 -14.47
N PHE A 118 8.11 -10.85 -13.16
CA PHE A 118 7.07 -10.51 -12.19
C PHE A 118 6.71 -9.01 -12.24
N MET A 119 7.72 -8.12 -12.22
CA MET A 119 7.52 -6.67 -12.29
C MET A 119 6.86 -6.23 -13.62
N GLU A 120 7.20 -6.85 -14.74
CA GLU A 120 6.56 -6.58 -16.03
C GLU A 120 5.09 -7.00 -16.02
N THR A 121 4.80 -8.16 -15.45
CA THR A 121 3.43 -8.68 -15.32
C THR A 121 2.57 -7.76 -14.44
N SER A 122 3.09 -7.26 -13.33
CA SER A 122 2.37 -6.35 -12.42
C SER A 122 1.95 -5.04 -13.09
N LYS A 123 2.74 -4.55 -14.07
CA LYS A 123 2.47 -3.33 -14.84
C LYS A 123 1.39 -3.50 -15.92
N SER A 124 0.89 -4.70 -16.14
CA SER A 124 -0.16 -4.95 -17.13
C SER A 124 -1.48 -4.27 -16.74
N LEU A 125 -2.38 -4.11 -17.71
CA LEU A 125 -3.70 -3.51 -17.46
C LEU A 125 -4.59 -4.35 -16.53
N LYS A 126 -4.37 -5.66 -16.48
CA LYS A 126 -5.15 -6.60 -15.65
C LYS A 126 -4.21 -7.66 -15.07
N PRO A 127 -3.31 -7.30 -14.14
CA PRO A 127 -2.37 -8.23 -13.57
C PRO A 127 -3.07 -9.41 -12.86
N GLU A 128 -4.25 -9.19 -12.31
CA GLU A 128 -5.08 -10.21 -11.66
C GLU A 128 -5.57 -11.33 -12.60
N MET A 129 -5.51 -11.12 -13.91
CA MET A 129 -5.83 -12.15 -14.91
C MET A 129 -4.66 -13.09 -15.19
N ASN A 130 -3.45 -12.72 -14.79
CA ASN A 130 -2.29 -13.60 -14.88
C ASN A 130 -2.30 -14.57 -13.70
N ALA A 131 -2.36 -15.88 -13.99
CA ALA A 131 -2.48 -16.91 -12.96
C ALA A 131 -1.29 -16.91 -11.98
N ASN A 132 -0.07 -16.67 -12.48
CA ASN A 132 1.14 -16.63 -11.67
C ASN A 132 1.13 -15.42 -10.73
N PHE A 133 0.76 -14.23 -11.23
CA PHE A 133 0.62 -13.02 -10.40
C PHE A 133 -0.44 -13.23 -9.32
N LYS A 134 -1.59 -13.78 -9.71
CA LYS A 134 -2.66 -14.09 -8.78
C LYS A 134 -2.19 -15.06 -7.69
N SER A 135 -1.44 -16.11 -8.04
CA SER A 135 -0.94 -17.10 -7.06
C SER A 135 0.03 -16.50 -6.04
N VAL A 136 0.87 -15.53 -6.43
CA VAL A 136 1.71 -14.78 -5.50
C VAL A 136 0.85 -14.01 -4.50
N ILE A 137 -0.13 -13.26 -4.99
CA ILE A 137 -1.00 -12.47 -4.12
C ILE A 137 -1.84 -13.37 -3.21
N ASP A 138 -2.42 -14.46 -3.74
CA ASP A 138 -3.19 -15.42 -2.95
C ASP A 138 -2.33 -16.02 -1.82
N PHE A 139 -1.10 -16.47 -2.13
CA PHE A 139 -0.18 -16.98 -1.12
C PHE A 139 0.08 -15.97 0.01
N ILE A 140 0.35 -14.71 -0.36
CA ILE A 140 0.60 -13.65 0.62
C ILE A 140 -0.64 -13.41 1.49
N ILE A 141 -1.81 -13.27 0.88
CA ILE A 141 -3.07 -13.01 1.58
C ILE A 141 -3.47 -14.15 2.52
N ASP A 142 -3.18 -15.38 2.13
CA ASP A 142 -3.52 -16.56 2.94
C ASP A 142 -2.56 -16.75 4.14
N ASN A 143 -1.36 -16.15 4.09
CA ASN A 143 -0.30 -16.43 5.06
C ASN A 143 0.17 -15.21 5.87
N PHE A 144 -0.02 -13.97 5.42
CA PHE A 144 0.56 -12.78 6.08
C PHE A 144 0.17 -12.62 7.56
N ALA A 145 -1.00 -13.12 7.97
CA ALA A 145 -1.48 -13.02 9.34
C ALA A 145 -0.80 -14.00 10.31
N ASN A 146 -0.12 -15.04 9.80
CA ASN A 146 0.48 -16.10 10.62
C ASN A 146 1.69 -15.62 11.42
N ASN A 147 2.38 -14.57 10.96
CA ASN A 147 3.59 -14.05 11.55
C ASN A 147 3.54 -12.54 11.74
N ASN A 148 4.36 -12.03 12.66
CA ASN A 148 4.56 -10.60 12.78
C ASN A 148 5.51 -10.12 11.67
N ASN A 149 4.96 -9.60 10.58
CA ASN A 149 5.69 -9.15 9.40
C ASN A 149 5.19 -7.77 8.94
N HIS A 150 5.91 -7.19 7.98
CA HIS A 150 5.64 -5.83 7.51
C HIS A 150 4.26 -5.67 6.81
N ILE A 151 3.73 -6.73 6.17
CA ILE A 151 2.38 -6.69 5.56
C ILE A 151 1.31 -6.68 6.64
N ASN A 152 1.45 -7.51 7.66
CA ASN A 152 0.53 -7.55 8.80
C ASN A 152 0.53 -6.21 9.56
N THR A 153 1.72 -5.66 9.81
CA THR A 153 1.86 -4.31 10.41
C THR A 153 1.15 -3.26 9.57
N LEU A 154 1.42 -3.22 8.26
CA LEU A 154 0.79 -2.24 7.38
C LEU A 154 -0.74 -2.40 7.32
N LYS A 155 -1.25 -3.65 7.27
CA LYS A 155 -2.71 -3.91 7.32
C LYS A 155 -3.32 -3.34 8.60
N LYS A 156 -2.73 -3.62 9.76
CA LYS A 156 -3.22 -3.09 11.06
C LYS A 156 -3.25 -1.57 11.06
N GLN A 157 -2.19 -0.93 10.59
CA GLN A 157 -2.09 0.53 10.52
C GLN A 157 -3.14 1.15 9.60
N ILE A 158 -3.31 0.62 8.38
CA ILE A 158 -4.33 1.11 7.44
C ILE A 158 -5.74 0.88 8.00
N SER A 159 -6.00 -0.29 8.57
CA SER A 159 -7.31 -0.60 9.17
C SER A 159 -7.64 0.36 10.29
N PHE A 160 -6.70 0.62 11.20
CA PHE A 160 -6.89 1.62 12.25
C PHE A 160 -7.19 3.01 11.70
N ILE A 161 -6.43 3.49 10.71
CA ILE A 161 -6.66 4.79 10.08
C ILE A 161 -8.07 4.86 9.47
N ILE A 162 -8.52 3.77 8.81
CA ILE A 162 -9.86 3.70 8.20
C ILE A 162 -10.96 3.70 9.27
N GLU A 163 -10.77 3.01 10.37
CA GLU A 163 -11.75 2.91 11.47
C GLU A 163 -11.84 4.22 12.25
N ALA A 164 -10.69 4.77 12.61
CA ALA A 164 -10.62 6.01 13.38
C ALA A 164 -11.10 7.24 12.59
N LYS A 165 -10.74 7.35 11.31
CA LYS A 165 -11.10 8.49 10.44
C LYS A 165 -10.83 9.85 11.10
N TYR A 166 -11.92 10.59 11.39
CA TYR A 166 -11.89 11.91 12.01
C TYR A 166 -11.57 11.87 13.52
N ASN A 167 -11.57 10.68 14.13
CA ASN A 167 -11.20 10.47 15.53
C ASN A 167 -9.75 9.97 15.69
N PHE A 168 -8.97 9.99 14.61
CA PHE A 168 -7.57 9.53 14.64
C PHE A 168 -6.74 10.32 15.64
N THR A 169 -6.03 9.61 16.51
CA THR A 169 -5.01 10.16 17.40
C THR A 169 -3.67 9.45 17.19
N ILE A 170 -2.57 10.19 17.31
CA ILE A 170 -1.21 9.63 17.21
C ILE A 170 -0.93 8.65 18.34
N GLU A 171 -1.43 8.95 19.54
CA GLU A 171 -1.21 8.11 20.72
C GLU A 171 -1.79 6.70 20.52
N GLU A 172 -3.05 6.59 20.09
CA GLU A 172 -3.68 5.30 19.80
C GLU A 172 -3.00 4.58 18.64
N PHE A 173 -2.62 5.31 17.58
CA PHE A 173 -1.91 4.76 16.45
C PHE A 173 -0.56 4.12 16.85
N ASN A 174 0.19 4.75 17.75
CA ASN A 174 1.46 4.22 18.24
C ASN A 174 1.29 2.93 19.08
N ASN A 175 0.13 2.69 19.65
CA ASN A 175 -0.16 1.51 20.44
C ASN A 175 -0.48 0.24 19.63
N ILE A 176 -0.67 0.37 18.30
CA ILE A 176 -0.96 -0.77 17.41
C ILE A 176 0.28 -1.38 16.74
N GLN A 177 1.47 -0.87 17.04
CA GLN A 177 2.74 -1.30 16.43
C GLN A 177 3.27 -2.60 17.02
#